data_737420f92345a18e02d3bfde5ec1c79f
#
_entry.id   737420f92345a18e02d3bfde5ec1c79f
#
_cell.length_a   1.000
_cell.length_b   1.000
_cell.length_c   1.000
_cell.angle_alpha   90.00
_cell.angle_beta   90.00
_cell.angle_gamma   90.00
#
_symmetry.space_group_name_H-M   'P 1'
#
loop_
_entity.id
_entity.type
_entity.pdbx_description
1 polymer ?
#
loop_
_entity_poly.entity_id
_entity_poly.type
_entity_poly.pdbx_seq_one_letter_code
_entity_poly.pdbx_strand_id
1 'polypeptide(L)'
;LPPVPGKTAVVSNARENDERYRVWMEIFHAMRGADPFQPDNPTFIDRRFNVDREIPETEVRGLFASILASPLAPRIARLIEKRLGRPLEPFDIWYAGFKPRGKYSEAELDAATTKRYPTAAAYAADIPRLLGDIGFTPGQAAFLSANIEVDPSRGAGHALGANRRDDKAHLRTRVGSAGMDYKGYNIAVQEMGHNVEQVFSVTGIDHTLLQGVPNTAFTEALAFVFQARDMELLGLSGPDPAAGRMRALEEFWATREIAGVALVDMGAWRFMYEHPEATPAQFREAVVRIASEVWNKHFASLTGRRDVPLLAIYSHMVDAALYTPDYPLGHLIAFQIEDHFTRHRPIGAEFERMATYGSLPPDQ
;
A
#
# COMPACT_ATOMS: atom_id res chain seq x y z
N LEU A 1 -17.21 0.84 -10.80
CA LEU A 1 -18.37 -0.07 -10.78
C LEU A 1 -18.37 -0.88 -12.07
N PRO A 2 -18.63 -2.20 -12.04
CA PRO A 2 -18.78 -2.98 -13.26
C PRO A 2 -19.95 -2.42 -14.07
N PRO A 3 -19.86 -2.37 -15.41
CA PRO A 3 -20.97 -1.92 -16.22
C PRO A 3 -22.19 -2.82 -15.97
N VAL A 4 -23.33 -2.20 -15.71
CA VAL A 4 -24.58 -2.93 -15.56
C VAL A 4 -24.85 -3.66 -16.89
N PRO A 5 -25.11 -4.97 -16.89
CA PRO A 5 -25.41 -5.69 -18.12
C PRO A 5 -26.52 -5.00 -18.94
N GLY A 6 -26.24 -4.76 -20.22
CA GLY A 6 -27.19 -4.09 -21.13
C GLY A 6 -27.17 -2.55 -21.10
N LYS A 7 -26.31 -1.91 -20.29
CA LYS A 7 -26.10 -0.45 -20.34
C LYS A 7 -24.72 -0.13 -20.90
N THR A 8 -24.67 0.66 -21.96
CA THR A 8 -23.44 1.24 -22.46
C THR A 8 -23.08 2.43 -21.57
N ALA A 9 -21.91 2.41 -20.95
CA ALA A 9 -21.41 3.56 -20.21
C ALA A 9 -21.07 4.68 -21.22
N VAL A 10 -21.70 5.83 -21.06
CA VAL A 10 -21.32 7.04 -21.80
C VAL A 10 -20.11 7.65 -21.11
N VAL A 11 -18.95 7.54 -21.74
CA VAL A 11 -17.72 8.17 -21.25
C VAL A 11 -17.72 9.63 -21.68
N SER A 12 -17.63 10.55 -20.73
CA SER A 12 -17.48 11.98 -20.98
C SER A 12 -16.02 12.38 -20.74
N ASN A 13 -15.48 13.22 -21.65
CA ASN A 13 -14.18 13.89 -21.46
C ASN A 13 -14.34 15.22 -20.70
N ALA A 14 -15.55 15.58 -20.29
CA ALA A 14 -15.75 16.77 -19.46
C ALA A 14 -15.07 16.55 -18.10
N ARG A 15 -14.44 17.62 -17.60
CA ARG A 15 -13.88 17.62 -16.25
C ARG A 15 -15.02 17.39 -15.25
N GLU A 16 -14.84 16.41 -14.39
CA GLU A 16 -15.70 16.21 -13.24
C GLU A 16 -15.63 17.43 -12.32
N ASN A 17 -16.77 17.90 -11.84
CA ASN A 17 -16.80 19.06 -10.94
C ASN A 17 -16.34 18.66 -9.53
N ASP A 18 -17.28 18.43 -8.60
CA ASP A 18 -17.00 18.18 -7.19
C ASP A 18 -17.42 16.77 -6.74
N GLU A 19 -17.67 15.86 -7.68
CA GLU A 19 -18.20 14.51 -7.39
C GLU A 19 -17.30 13.72 -6.45
N ARG A 20 -15.98 13.76 -6.66
CA ARG A 20 -14.99 13.16 -5.77
C ARG A 20 -15.15 13.64 -4.34
N TYR A 21 -15.31 14.95 -4.16
CA TYR A 21 -15.39 15.58 -2.85
C TYR A 21 -16.76 15.35 -2.21
N ARG A 22 -17.83 15.31 -3.00
CA ARG A 22 -19.17 14.93 -2.56
C ARG A 22 -19.18 13.50 -1.99
N VAL A 23 -18.62 12.54 -2.71
CA VAL A 23 -18.51 11.14 -2.26
C VAL A 23 -17.66 11.02 -1.00
N TRP A 24 -16.54 11.73 -0.94
CA TRP A 24 -15.68 11.71 0.25
C TRP A 24 -16.38 12.28 1.48
N MET A 25 -17.13 13.38 1.32
CA MET A 25 -17.95 13.95 2.40
C MET A 25 -19.10 13.02 2.84
N GLU A 26 -19.71 12.29 1.91
CA GLU A 26 -20.73 11.28 2.25
C GLU A 26 -20.13 10.15 3.10
N ILE A 27 -18.93 9.69 2.77
CA ILE A 27 -18.18 8.72 3.59
C ILE A 27 -17.87 9.33 4.97
N PHE A 28 -17.41 10.58 5.02
CA PHE A 28 -17.17 11.27 6.28
C PHE A 28 -18.43 11.32 7.15
N HIS A 29 -19.58 11.73 6.60
CA HIS A 29 -20.83 11.79 7.35
C HIS A 29 -21.28 10.41 7.84
N ALA A 30 -21.09 9.36 7.03
CA ALA A 30 -21.40 8.00 7.44
C ALA A 30 -20.51 7.55 8.62
N MET A 31 -19.18 7.80 8.55
CA MET A 31 -18.23 7.44 9.62
C MET A 31 -18.47 8.27 10.90
N ARG A 32 -18.71 9.57 10.77
CA ARG A 32 -19.05 10.47 11.88
C ARG A 32 -20.37 10.08 12.53
N GLY A 33 -21.32 9.57 11.77
CA GLY A 33 -22.61 9.10 12.30
C GLY A 33 -22.49 8.01 13.36
N ALA A 34 -21.38 7.30 13.44
CA ALA A 34 -21.10 6.32 14.47
C ALA A 34 -20.50 6.91 15.78
N ASP A 35 -19.99 8.15 15.75
CA ASP A 35 -19.31 8.76 16.91
C ASP A 35 -20.15 8.75 18.19
N PRO A 36 -21.45 9.13 18.18
CA PRO A 36 -22.28 9.15 19.40
C PRO A 36 -22.60 7.77 19.99
N PHE A 37 -22.33 6.70 19.24
CA PHE A 37 -22.61 5.32 19.66
C PHE A 37 -21.36 4.59 20.16
N GLN A 38 -20.23 5.26 20.17
CA GLN A 38 -18.97 4.71 20.68
C GLN A 38 -18.75 5.13 22.14
N PRO A 39 -18.09 4.31 22.97
CA PRO A 39 -17.68 4.71 24.31
C PRO A 39 -16.87 6.01 24.26
N ASP A 40 -17.16 6.95 25.16
CA ASP A 40 -16.47 8.26 25.26
C ASP A 40 -16.63 9.20 24.06
N ASN A 41 -17.52 8.88 23.11
CA ASN A 41 -17.82 9.65 21.90
C ASN A 41 -16.58 10.10 21.09
N PRO A 42 -15.64 9.19 20.79
CA PRO A 42 -14.45 9.51 20.02
C PRO A 42 -14.84 9.88 18.58
N THR A 43 -14.09 10.79 17.99
CA THR A 43 -14.18 11.04 16.55
C THR A 43 -13.72 9.81 15.75
N PHE A 44 -14.08 9.73 14.46
CA PHE A 44 -13.53 8.68 13.60
C PHE A 44 -11.99 8.78 13.50
N ILE A 45 -11.41 9.99 13.59
CA ILE A 45 -9.95 10.16 13.66
C ILE A 45 -9.40 9.46 14.89
N ASP A 46 -9.99 9.68 16.07
CA ASP A 46 -9.55 9.03 17.32
C ASP A 46 -9.65 7.51 17.22
N ARG A 47 -10.75 7.00 16.67
CA ARG A 47 -10.93 5.55 16.48
C ARG A 47 -9.85 4.97 15.57
N ARG A 48 -9.58 5.61 14.42
CA ARG A 48 -8.56 5.12 13.48
C ARG A 48 -7.15 5.14 14.05
N PHE A 49 -6.81 6.11 14.90
CA PHE A 49 -5.46 6.21 15.45
C PHE A 49 -5.30 5.54 16.82
N ASN A 50 -6.23 5.76 17.75
CA ASN A 50 -6.07 5.27 19.13
C ASN A 50 -6.66 3.86 19.34
N VAL A 51 -7.61 3.41 18.48
CA VAL A 51 -8.25 2.10 18.63
C VAL A 51 -7.79 1.15 17.55
N ASP A 52 -7.95 1.49 16.26
CA ASP A 52 -7.62 0.56 15.18
C ASP A 52 -6.10 0.40 14.98
N ARG A 53 -5.34 1.49 15.09
CA ARG A 53 -3.87 1.46 14.95
C ARG A 53 -3.15 1.28 16.28
N GLU A 54 -3.77 1.69 17.38
CA GLU A 54 -3.14 1.79 18.70
C GLU A 54 -1.85 2.63 18.68
N ILE A 55 -1.76 3.59 17.74
CA ILE A 55 -0.69 4.59 17.61
C ILE A 55 -1.36 5.96 17.51
N PRO A 56 -1.19 6.85 18.50
CA PRO A 56 -1.83 8.16 18.50
C PRO A 56 -1.50 8.99 17.27
N GLU A 57 -2.47 9.76 16.77
CA GLU A 57 -2.30 10.61 15.58
C GLU A 57 -1.08 11.54 15.68
N THR A 58 -0.82 12.08 16.86
CA THR A 58 0.31 12.98 17.12
C THR A 58 1.65 12.28 16.93
N GLU A 59 1.75 11.01 17.31
CA GLU A 59 2.94 10.20 17.13
C GLU A 59 3.15 9.86 15.65
N VAL A 60 2.11 9.39 14.97
CA VAL A 60 2.15 9.12 13.51
C VAL A 60 2.57 10.37 12.73
N ARG A 61 1.98 11.51 13.07
CA ARG A 61 2.35 12.80 12.46
C ARG A 61 3.80 13.19 12.73
N GLY A 62 4.30 12.91 13.95
CA GLY A 62 5.70 13.12 14.33
C GLY A 62 6.67 12.25 13.53
N LEU A 63 6.34 10.97 13.34
CA LEU A 63 7.12 10.03 12.51
C LEU A 63 7.20 10.53 11.05
N PHE A 64 6.07 10.91 10.46
CA PHE A 64 6.05 11.42 9.08
C PHE A 64 6.82 12.73 8.95
N ALA A 65 6.67 13.64 9.91
CA ALA A 65 7.43 14.88 9.91
C ALA A 65 8.94 14.63 9.97
N SER A 66 9.39 13.64 10.74
CA SER A 66 10.81 13.27 10.85
C SER A 66 11.36 12.73 9.53
N ILE A 67 10.61 11.86 8.83
CA ILE A 67 11.00 11.34 7.51
C ILE A 67 11.09 12.48 6.49
N LEU A 68 10.07 13.33 6.47
CA LEU A 68 9.96 14.44 5.52
C LEU A 68 11.02 15.51 5.74
N ALA A 69 11.47 15.71 6.99
CA ALA A 69 12.54 16.64 7.36
C ALA A 69 13.96 16.04 7.27
N SER A 70 14.09 14.77 6.89
CA SER A 70 15.37 14.07 6.86
C SER A 70 16.41 14.79 5.99
N PRO A 71 17.64 14.99 6.47
CA PRO A 71 18.75 15.60 5.71
C PRO A 71 19.23 14.71 4.55
N LEU A 72 18.76 13.48 4.46
CA LEU A 72 19.02 12.57 3.34
C LEU A 72 18.25 12.98 2.07
N ALA A 73 17.07 13.58 2.21
CA ALA A 73 16.21 13.92 1.08
C ALA A 73 16.91 14.78 0.00
N PRO A 74 17.61 15.89 0.32
CA PRO A 74 18.33 16.67 -0.70
C PRO A 74 19.49 15.89 -1.34
N ARG A 75 20.09 14.94 -0.63
CA ARG A 75 21.20 14.12 -1.16
C ARG A 75 20.68 13.10 -2.16
N ILE A 76 19.55 12.47 -1.85
CA ILE A 76 18.90 11.50 -2.73
C ILE A 76 18.32 12.22 -3.95
N ALA A 77 17.69 13.39 -3.76
CA ALA A 77 17.22 14.23 -4.87
C ALA A 77 18.33 14.51 -5.90
N ARG A 78 19.52 14.97 -5.44
CA ARG A 78 20.67 15.17 -6.34
C ARG A 78 21.15 13.89 -7.03
N LEU A 79 21.05 12.73 -6.37
CA LEU A 79 21.37 11.44 -6.99
C LEU A 79 20.36 11.12 -8.12
N ILE A 80 19.09 11.40 -7.89
CA ILE A 80 18.03 11.20 -8.90
C ILE A 80 18.23 12.15 -10.08
N GLU A 81 18.48 13.45 -9.83
CA GLU A 81 18.79 14.43 -10.87
C GLU A 81 19.96 14.00 -11.75
N LYS A 82 21.05 13.52 -11.11
CA LYS A 82 22.21 12.99 -11.84
C LYS A 82 21.84 11.81 -12.74
N ARG A 83 20.95 10.93 -12.29
CA ARG A 83 20.49 9.78 -13.08
C ARG A 83 19.56 10.20 -14.22
N LEU A 84 18.71 11.19 -13.98
CA LEU A 84 17.77 11.72 -14.97
C LEU A 84 18.44 12.65 -15.99
N GLY A 85 19.61 13.22 -15.65
CA GLY A 85 20.30 14.23 -16.47
C GLY A 85 19.56 15.58 -16.52
N ARG A 86 18.63 15.83 -15.58
CA ARG A 86 17.84 17.08 -15.46
C ARG A 86 17.45 17.35 -14.02
N PRO A 87 17.06 18.60 -13.67
CA PRO A 87 16.43 18.90 -12.39
C PRO A 87 15.17 18.09 -12.15
N LEU A 88 14.79 17.90 -10.87
CA LEU A 88 13.55 17.22 -10.50
C LEU A 88 12.32 18.06 -10.91
N GLU A 89 11.35 17.39 -11.46
CA GLU A 89 9.99 17.88 -11.64
C GLU A 89 9.05 17.29 -10.58
N PRO A 90 7.86 17.87 -10.34
CA PRO A 90 6.96 17.39 -9.30
C PRO A 90 6.62 15.89 -9.34
N PHE A 91 6.47 15.32 -10.55
CA PHE A 91 6.17 13.90 -10.72
C PHE A 91 7.35 12.96 -10.42
N ASP A 92 8.57 13.47 -10.23
CA ASP A 92 9.72 12.66 -9.84
C ASP A 92 9.65 12.19 -8.36
N ILE A 93 8.63 12.60 -7.61
CA ILE A 93 8.31 11.98 -6.32
C ILE A 93 8.05 10.47 -6.48
N TRP A 94 7.62 10.01 -7.66
CA TRP A 94 7.44 8.61 -8.03
C TRP A 94 8.64 7.99 -8.75
N TYR A 95 9.83 8.55 -8.60
CA TYR A 95 11.02 8.01 -9.23
C TYR A 95 11.27 6.56 -8.82
N ALA A 96 11.22 5.65 -9.80
CA ALA A 96 11.36 4.21 -9.59
C ALA A 96 12.72 3.63 -10.06
N GLY A 97 13.68 4.50 -10.39
CA GLY A 97 14.98 4.07 -10.95
C GLY A 97 15.94 3.43 -9.93
N PHE A 98 15.54 3.33 -8.66
CA PHE A 98 16.25 2.54 -7.66
C PHE A 98 15.76 1.08 -7.65
N LYS A 99 14.56 0.80 -8.15
CA LYS A 99 14.00 -0.55 -8.23
C LYS A 99 14.73 -1.38 -9.30
N PRO A 100 14.89 -2.70 -9.09
CA PRO A 100 15.49 -3.59 -10.10
C PRO A 100 14.77 -3.51 -11.45
N ARG A 101 13.45 -3.31 -11.45
CA ARG A 101 12.62 -3.14 -12.67
C ARG A 101 13.02 -1.95 -13.53
N GLY A 102 13.67 -0.94 -12.98
CA GLY A 102 14.14 0.23 -13.74
C GLY A 102 15.16 -0.08 -14.84
N LYS A 103 15.66 -1.32 -14.92
CA LYS A 103 16.54 -1.83 -15.98
C LYS A 103 15.76 -2.30 -17.22
N TYR A 104 14.44 -2.45 -17.12
CA TYR A 104 13.56 -3.02 -18.14
C TYR A 104 12.52 -1.97 -18.58
N SER A 105 12.13 -2.02 -19.83
CA SER A 105 10.96 -1.29 -20.30
C SER A 105 9.68 -1.95 -19.81
N GLU A 106 8.58 -1.20 -19.75
CA GLU A 106 7.26 -1.73 -19.40
C GLU A 106 6.85 -2.87 -20.34
N ALA A 107 7.10 -2.71 -21.64
CA ALA A 107 6.80 -3.74 -22.64
C ALA A 107 7.57 -5.06 -22.43
N GLU A 108 8.84 -5.01 -22.00
CA GLU A 108 9.63 -6.20 -21.68
C GLU A 108 9.07 -6.89 -20.44
N LEU A 109 8.70 -6.14 -19.42
CA LEU A 109 8.10 -6.68 -18.20
C LEU A 109 6.73 -7.31 -18.48
N ASP A 110 5.87 -6.62 -19.25
CA ASP A 110 4.56 -7.13 -19.65
C ASP A 110 4.68 -8.41 -20.48
N ALA A 111 5.62 -8.45 -21.42
CA ALA A 111 5.86 -9.65 -22.21
C ALA A 111 6.32 -10.84 -21.34
N ALA A 112 7.17 -10.61 -20.35
CA ALA A 112 7.65 -11.63 -19.45
C ALA A 112 6.52 -12.20 -18.57
N THR A 113 5.69 -11.33 -17.99
CA THR A 113 4.60 -11.72 -17.10
C THR A 113 3.43 -12.36 -17.86
N THR A 114 3.02 -11.78 -19.01
CA THR A 114 1.97 -12.33 -19.86
C THR A 114 2.33 -13.73 -20.37
N LYS A 115 3.59 -13.95 -20.77
CA LYS A 115 4.08 -15.26 -21.19
C LYS A 115 4.02 -16.29 -20.06
N ARG A 116 4.38 -15.88 -18.83
CA ARG A 116 4.43 -16.77 -17.67
C ARG A 116 3.04 -17.04 -17.10
N TYR A 117 2.18 -16.02 -17.07
CA TYR A 117 0.85 -16.06 -16.46
C TYR A 117 -0.24 -15.66 -17.47
N PRO A 118 -0.50 -16.51 -18.48
CA PRO A 118 -1.54 -16.25 -19.46
C PRO A 118 -2.95 -16.26 -18.88
N THR A 119 -3.13 -16.82 -17.67
CA THR A 119 -4.41 -16.91 -16.95
C THR A 119 -4.19 -16.80 -15.45
N ALA A 120 -5.26 -16.50 -14.69
CA ALA A 120 -5.24 -16.55 -13.23
C ALA A 120 -4.88 -17.94 -12.70
N ALA A 121 -5.35 -19.01 -13.38
CA ALA A 121 -5.02 -20.39 -13.03
C ALA A 121 -3.52 -20.69 -13.18
N ALA A 122 -2.83 -20.09 -14.16
CA ALA A 122 -1.39 -20.23 -14.31
C ALA A 122 -0.62 -19.60 -13.16
N TYR A 123 -1.09 -18.46 -12.65
CA TYR A 123 -0.51 -17.84 -11.45
C TYR A 123 -0.78 -18.69 -10.20
N ALA A 124 -2.02 -19.15 -10.02
CA ALA A 124 -2.39 -20.02 -8.89
C ALA A 124 -1.53 -21.30 -8.84
N ALA A 125 -1.28 -21.92 -10.01
CA ALA A 125 -0.42 -23.11 -10.10
C ALA A 125 1.05 -22.86 -9.76
N ASP A 126 1.51 -21.61 -9.86
CA ASP A 126 2.90 -21.20 -9.58
C ASP A 126 3.11 -20.74 -8.12
N ILE A 127 2.04 -20.50 -7.34
CA ILE A 127 2.13 -20.07 -5.93
C ILE A 127 3.09 -20.95 -5.11
N PRO A 128 3.06 -22.31 -5.19
CA PRO A 128 4.00 -23.13 -4.43
C PRO A 128 5.46 -22.83 -4.72
N ARG A 129 5.82 -22.58 -5.99
CA ARG A 129 7.17 -22.22 -6.38
C ARG A 129 7.54 -20.82 -5.85
N LEU A 130 6.64 -19.83 -6.02
CA LEU A 130 6.86 -18.47 -5.54
C LEU A 130 7.12 -18.46 -4.02
N LEU A 131 6.33 -19.20 -3.25
CA LEU A 131 6.51 -19.35 -1.81
C LEU A 131 7.84 -20.05 -1.46
N GLY A 132 8.20 -21.11 -2.21
CA GLY A 132 9.49 -21.78 -2.05
C GLY A 132 10.67 -20.86 -2.31
N ASP A 133 10.61 -20.03 -3.35
CA ASP A 133 11.65 -19.05 -3.69
C ASP A 133 11.78 -17.94 -2.62
N ILE A 134 10.69 -17.58 -1.92
CA ILE A 134 10.71 -16.67 -0.78
C ILE A 134 11.38 -17.31 0.45
N GLY A 135 11.31 -18.64 0.56
CA GLY A 135 11.95 -19.39 1.65
C GLY A 135 10.97 -20.12 2.57
N PHE A 136 9.73 -20.38 2.09
CA PHE A 136 8.81 -21.28 2.78
C PHE A 136 9.17 -22.73 2.50
N THR A 137 8.96 -23.61 3.47
CA THR A 137 9.15 -25.05 3.29
C THR A 137 8.12 -25.63 2.29
N PRO A 138 8.40 -26.78 1.65
CA PRO A 138 7.43 -27.42 0.75
C PRO A 138 6.07 -27.69 1.42
N GLY A 139 6.07 -28.03 2.73
CA GLY A 139 4.84 -28.24 3.49
C GLY A 139 4.03 -26.95 3.68
N GLN A 140 4.68 -25.85 4.06
CA GLN A 140 4.05 -24.53 4.16
C GLN A 140 3.53 -24.06 2.79
N ALA A 141 4.33 -24.18 1.75
CA ALA A 141 3.94 -23.78 0.40
C ALA A 141 2.71 -24.56 -0.10
N ALA A 142 2.67 -25.88 0.12
CA ALA A 142 1.52 -26.71 -0.22
C ALA A 142 0.27 -26.32 0.58
N PHE A 143 0.41 -26.12 1.91
CA PHE A 143 -0.68 -25.69 2.79
C PHE A 143 -1.25 -24.35 2.35
N LEU A 144 -0.40 -23.31 2.19
CA LEU A 144 -0.81 -21.98 1.80
C LEU A 144 -1.51 -21.97 0.43
N SER A 145 -0.94 -22.68 -0.56
CA SER A 145 -1.53 -22.76 -1.91
C SER A 145 -2.90 -23.44 -1.92
N ALA A 146 -3.12 -24.41 -1.03
CA ALA A 146 -4.44 -25.06 -0.90
C ALA A 146 -5.50 -24.13 -0.29
N ASN A 147 -5.08 -23.11 0.48
CA ASN A 147 -5.94 -22.18 1.19
C ASN A 147 -6.03 -20.78 0.54
N ILE A 148 -5.40 -20.58 -0.63
CA ILE A 148 -5.48 -19.33 -1.39
C ILE A 148 -6.09 -19.62 -2.76
N GLU A 149 -7.13 -18.88 -3.11
CA GLU A 149 -7.77 -18.91 -4.44
C GLU A 149 -7.45 -17.62 -5.21
N VAL A 150 -7.16 -17.73 -6.50
CA VAL A 150 -6.81 -16.58 -7.34
C VAL A 150 -7.96 -16.18 -8.23
N ASP A 151 -8.48 -14.97 -8.00
CA ASP A 151 -9.62 -14.40 -8.72
C ASP A 151 -9.17 -13.35 -9.73
N PRO A 152 -9.53 -13.48 -11.02
CA PRO A 152 -9.28 -12.43 -11.99
C PRO A 152 -10.16 -11.20 -11.73
N SER A 153 -9.57 -10.02 -11.83
CA SER A 153 -10.24 -8.74 -11.64
C SER A 153 -10.02 -7.83 -12.85
N ARG A 154 -10.92 -6.88 -13.07
CA ARG A 154 -10.76 -5.81 -14.07
C ARG A 154 -10.19 -4.52 -13.49
N GLY A 155 -10.19 -4.40 -12.18
CA GLY A 155 -9.79 -3.20 -11.45
C GLY A 155 -8.54 -3.40 -10.61
N ALA A 156 -8.51 -2.76 -9.44
CA ALA A 156 -7.48 -2.93 -8.43
C ALA A 156 -7.44 -4.36 -7.89
N GLY A 157 -6.27 -4.79 -7.44
CA GLY A 157 -6.11 -6.02 -6.69
C GLY A 157 -6.58 -5.85 -5.24
N HIS A 158 -6.96 -6.96 -4.63
CA HIS A 158 -7.33 -7.02 -3.22
C HIS A 158 -7.07 -8.42 -2.67
N ALA A 159 -6.58 -8.49 -1.45
CA ALA A 159 -6.56 -9.70 -0.65
C ALA A 159 -7.82 -9.74 0.23
N LEU A 160 -8.62 -10.77 0.07
CA LEU A 160 -9.77 -11.03 0.93
C LEU A 160 -9.43 -12.21 1.82
N GLY A 161 -9.26 -11.96 3.12
CA GLY A 161 -8.96 -13.00 4.09
C GLY A 161 -10.13 -13.97 4.27
N ALA A 162 -9.81 -15.19 4.66
CA ALA A 162 -10.81 -16.15 5.11
C ALA A 162 -11.43 -15.69 6.44
N ASN A 163 -12.75 -15.82 6.57
CA ASN A 163 -13.44 -15.52 7.84
C ASN A 163 -13.45 -16.72 8.81
N ARG A 164 -13.21 -17.92 8.30
CA ARG A 164 -13.21 -19.17 9.05
C ARG A 164 -12.04 -20.04 8.59
N ARG A 165 -11.63 -20.98 9.42
CA ARG A 165 -10.49 -21.89 9.15
C ARG A 165 -10.69 -22.81 7.95
N ASP A 166 -11.91 -23.11 7.59
CA ASP A 166 -12.31 -23.95 6.45
C ASP A 166 -12.64 -23.16 5.18
N ASP A 167 -12.62 -21.84 5.25
CA ASP A 167 -12.72 -20.96 4.07
C ASP A 167 -11.35 -20.74 3.43
N LYS A 168 -11.34 -20.36 2.16
CA LYS A 168 -10.13 -19.91 1.46
C LYS A 168 -9.98 -18.40 1.54
N ALA A 169 -8.74 -17.94 1.55
CA ALA A 169 -8.40 -16.56 1.25
C ALA A 169 -8.45 -16.34 -0.28
N HIS A 170 -8.84 -15.15 -0.73
CA HIS A 170 -8.99 -14.82 -2.13
C HIS A 170 -7.98 -13.74 -2.55
N LEU A 171 -7.07 -14.12 -3.44
CA LEU A 171 -6.14 -13.22 -4.10
C LEU A 171 -6.79 -12.69 -5.39
N ARG A 172 -7.14 -11.43 -5.38
CA ARG A 172 -7.78 -10.77 -6.51
C ARG A 172 -6.77 -9.89 -7.24
N THR A 173 -6.55 -10.12 -8.54
CA THR A 173 -5.62 -9.33 -9.34
C THR A 173 -6.08 -9.16 -10.78
N ARG A 174 -5.49 -8.19 -11.49
CA ARG A 174 -5.81 -7.89 -12.86
C ARG A 174 -5.22 -8.93 -13.82
N VAL A 175 -6.09 -9.63 -14.55
CA VAL A 175 -5.72 -10.53 -15.64
C VAL A 175 -6.51 -10.13 -16.87
N GLY A 176 -5.84 -9.63 -17.91
CA GLY A 176 -6.44 -9.24 -19.18
C GLY A 176 -6.65 -10.44 -20.11
N SER A 177 -7.25 -10.19 -21.28
CA SER A 177 -7.44 -11.21 -22.31
C SER A 177 -6.11 -11.76 -22.90
N ALA A 178 -5.04 -10.97 -22.82
CA ALA A 178 -3.70 -11.40 -23.25
C ALA A 178 -2.90 -12.06 -22.10
N GLY A 179 -3.42 -12.09 -20.88
CA GLY A 179 -2.75 -12.56 -19.68
C GLY A 179 -2.52 -11.47 -18.65
N MET A 180 -1.68 -11.77 -17.68
CA MET A 180 -1.32 -10.87 -16.57
C MET A 180 -0.18 -9.95 -17.01
N ASP A 181 -0.43 -8.62 -17.10
CA ASP A 181 0.63 -7.63 -17.28
C ASP A 181 1.50 -7.51 -16.01
N TYR A 182 2.62 -6.81 -16.11
CA TYR A 182 3.53 -6.66 -14.98
C TYR A 182 2.88 -5.96 -13.79
N LYS A 183 2.02 -4.97 -14.03
CA LYS A 183 1.29 -4.30 -12.96
C LYS A 183 0.35 -5.26 -12.23
N GLY A 184 -0.38 -6.09 -12.95
CA GLY A 184 -1.22 -7.13 -12.35
C GLY A 184 -0.40 -8.14 -11.56
N TYR A 185 0.77 -8.54 -12.08
CA TYR A 185 1.68 -9.43 -11.39
C TYR A 185 2.26 -8.82 -10.11
N ASN A 186 2.76 -7.58 -10.16
CA ASN A 186 3.31 -6.88 -9.00
C ASN A 186 2.27 -6.75 -7.89
N ILE A 187 1.01 -6.43 -8.26
CA ILE A 187 -0.12 -6.43 -7.33
C ILE A 187 -0.37 -7.85 -6.78
N ALA A 188 -0.39 -8.88 -7.64
CA ALA A 188 -0.62 -10.26 -7.21
C ALA A 188 0.42 -10.73 -6.17
N VAL A 189 1.67 -10.33 -6.32
CA VAL A 189 2.72 -10.64 -5.34
C VAL A 189 2.47 -9.95 -4.00
N GLN A 190 2.01 -8.69 -4.01
CA GLN A 190 1.61 -7.96 -2.80
C GLN A 190 0.41 -8.63 -2.13
N GLU A 191 -0.67 -8.89 -2.88
CA GLU A 191 -1.89 -9.51 -2.35
C GLU A 191 -1.62 -10.94 -1.84
N MET A 192 -0.65 -11.65 -2.44
CA MET A 192 -0.20 -12.94 -1.92
C MET A 192 0.41 -12.81 -0.52
N GLY A 193 1.16 -11.73 -0.25
CA GLY A 193 1.71 -11.46 1.09
C GLY A 193 0.61 -11.29 2.13
N HIS A 194 -0.42 -10.50 1.83
CA HIS A 194 -1.59 -10.36 2.69
C HIS A 194 -2.31 -11.70 2.92
N ASN A 195 -2.57 -12.46 1.86
CA ASN A 195 -3.26 -13.75 2.00
C ASN A 195 -2.45 -14.75 2.81
N VAL A 196 -1.13 -14.79 2.66
CA VAL A 196 -0.25 -15.67 3.46
C VAL A 196 -0.33 -15.30 4.94
N GLU A 197 -0.25 -14.01 5.28
CA GLU A 197 -0.44 -13.52 6.65
C GLU A 197 -1.81 -13.94 7.20
N GLN A 198 -2.88 -13.67 6.45
CA GLN A 198 -4.26 -13.96 6.86
C GLN A 198 -4.51 -15.46 7.05
N VAL A 199 -3.98 -16.32 6.15
CA VAL A 199 -4.12 -17.79 6.30
C VAL A 199 -3.39 -18.29 7.54
N PHE A 200 -2.17 -17.85 7.80
CA PHE A 200 -1.47 -18.23 9.02
C PHE A 200 -2.18 -17.73 10.27
N SER A 201 -2.66 -16.50 10.27
CA SER A 201 -3.38 -15.91 11.40
C SER A 201 -4.66 -16.68 11.72
N VAL A 202 -5.55 -16.89 10.73
CA VAL A 202 -6.84 -17.56 10.97
C VAL A 202 -6.70 -19.02 11.35
N THR A 203 -5.64 -19.70 10.88
CA THR A 203 -5.42 -21.13 11.15
C THR A 203 -4.54 -21.38 12.36
N GLY A 204 -3.57 -20.51 12.64
CA GLY A 204 -2.56 -20.68 13.69
C GLY A 204 -2.96 -20.08 15.04
N ILE A 205 -3.89 -19.12 15.08
CA ILE A 205 -4.33 -18.48 16.33
C ILE A 205 -5.67 -19.06 16.76
N ASP A 206 -5.68 -19.73 17.92
CA ASP A 206 -6.86 -20.44 18.41
C ASP A 206 -7.99 -19.51 18.89
N HIS A 207 -7.65 -18.34 19.40
CA HIS A 207 -8.63 -17.39 19.91
C HIS A 207 -9.03 -16.41 18.82
N THR A 208 -10.27 -16.49 18.32
CA THR A 208 -10.77 -15.70 17.18
C THR A 208 -10.58 -14.18 17.35
N LEU A 209 -10.74 -13.64 18.57
CA LEU A 209 -10.58 -12.20 18.83
C LEU A 209 -9.12 -11.74 18.83
N LEU A 210 -8.17 -12.68 18.85
CA LEU A 210 -6.73 -12.37 18.77
C LEU A 210 -6.16 -12.65 17.39
N GLN A 211 -6.97 -13.12 16.43
CA GLN A 211 -6.54 -13.31 15.06
C GLN A 211 -6.22 -11.95 14.41
N GLY A 212 -5.26 -11.96 13.50
CA GLY A 212 -4.75 -10.76 12.82
C GLY A 212 -3.31 -10.44 13.24
N VAL A 213 -2.88 -9.28 12.86
CA VAL A 213 -1.60 -8.64 13.24
C VAL A 213 -1.93 -7.33 13.99
N PRO A 214 -0.97 -6.64 14.58
CA PRO A 214 -1.24 -5.48 15.44
C PRO A 214 -2.20 -4.46 14.84
N ASN A 215 -2.01 -4.10 13.57
CA ASN A 215 -2.90 -3.19 12.85
C ASN A 215 -2.69 -3.26 11.33
N THR A 216 -3.42 -2.45 10.58
CA THR A 216 -3.35 -2.42 9.10
C THR A 216 -1.97 -2.04 8.55
N ALA A 217 -1.14 -1.29 9.28
CA ALA A 217 0.22 -0.99 8.84
C ALA A 217 1.14 -2.23 8.87
N PHE A 218 0.91 -3.17 9.80
CA PHE A 218 1.66 -4.42 9.86
C PHE A 218 1.26 -5.37 8.73
N THR A 219 -0.03 -5.47 8.38
CA THR A 219 -0.44 -6.28 7.21
C THR A 219 0.13 -5.71 5.90
N GLU A 220 0.15 -4.37 5.75
CA GLU A 220 0.84 -3.73 4.62
C GLU A 220 2.34 -4.03 4.61
N ALA A 221 2.99 -3.98 5.77
CA ALA A 221 4.42 -4.27 5.88
C ALA A 221 4.76 -5.70 5.43
N LEU A 222 3.98 -6.69 5.88
CA LEU A 222 4.16 -8.08 5.50
C LEU A 222 3.92 -8.30 3.99
N ALA A 223 2.97 -7.58 3.39
CA ALA A 223 2.74 -7.59 1.96
C ALA A 223 3.88 -6.93 1.16
N PHE A 224 4.44 -5.82 1.64
CA PHE A 224 5.60 -5.16 1.04
C PHE A 224 6.86 -6.04 1.03
N VAL A 225 7.02 -6.91 2.03
CA VAL A 225 8.08 -7.92 2.05
C VAL A 225 8.00 -8.85 0.83
N PHE A 226 6.80 -9.25 0.44
CA PHE A 226 6.58 -10.04 -0.77
C PHE A 226 6.81 -9.19 -2.03
N GLN A 227 6.18 -8.02 -2.09
CA GLN A 227 6.25 -7.15 -3.26
C GLN A 227 7.69 -6.75 -3.62
N ALA A 228 8.56 -6.56 -2.61
CA ALA A 228 9.96 -6.24 -2.83
C ALA A 228 10.76 -7.32 -3.58
N ARG A 229 10.20 -8.54 -3.71
CA ARG A 229 10.81 -9.70 -4.38
C ARG A 229 10.25 -9.98 -5.76
N ASP A 230 9.37 -9.14 -6.28
CA ASP A 230 8.66 -9.36 -7.54
C ASP A 230 9.59 -9.70 -8.72
N MET A 231 10.69 -8.97 -8.88
CA MET A 231 11.67 -9.19 -9.95
C MET A 231 12.51 -10.45 -9.73
N GLU A 232 12.82 -10.80 -8.49
CA GLU A 232 13.53 -12.05 -8.13
C GLU A 232 12.64 -13.25 -8.46
N LEU A 233 11.38 -13.20 -8.07
CA LEU A 233 10.38 -14.24 -8.32
C LEU A 233 10.08 -14.45 -9.82
N LEU A 234 10.27 -13.41 -10.64
CA LEU A 234 10.25 -13.53 -12.11
C LEU A 234 11.55 -14.12 -12.69
N GLY A 235 12.63 -14.20 -11.92
CA GLY A 235 13.95 -14.58 -12.40
C GLY A 235 14.66 -13.48 -13.21
N LEU A 236 14.22 -12.23 -13.07
CA LEU A 236 14.77 -11.05 -13.77
C LEU A 236 15.77 -10.25 -12.92
N SER A 237 15.95 -10.58 -11.65
CA SER A 237 17.02 -10.06 -10.80
C SER A 237 17.77 -11.20 -10.14
N GLY A 238 19.08 -11.05 -10.06
CA GLY A 238 19.96 -11.97 -9.35
C GLY A 238 20.65 -11.30 -8.16
N PRO A 239 21.53 -12.01 -7.44
CA PRO A 239 22.31 -11.43 -6.34
C PRO A 239 23.07 -10.19 -6.80
N ASP A 240 22.77 -9.05 -6.19
CA ASP A 240 23.45 -7.78 -6.45
C ASP A 240 23.97 -7.24 -5.11
N PRO A 241 25.31 -7.07 -4.92
CA PRO A 241 25.87 -6.49 -3.70
C PRO A 241 25.38 -5.07 -3.41
N ALA A 242 24.87 -4.36 -4.42
CA ALA A 242 24.28 -3.05 -4.27
C ALA A 242 22.80 -3.08 -3.93
N ALA A 243 22.12 -4.22 -4.02
CA ALA A 243 20.67 -4.36 -3.87
C ALA A 243 20.15 -3.79 -2.54
N GLY A 244 20.83 -4.06 -1.43
CA GLY A 244 20.45 -3.53 -0.12
C GLY A 244 20.49 -2.00 -0.06
N ARG A 245 21.50 -1.37 -0.67
CA ARG A 245 21.59 0.10 -0.74
C ARG A 245 20.54 0.70 -1.67
N MET A 246 20.28 0.05 -2.80
CA MET A 246 19.24 0.51 -3.73
C MET A 246 17.84 0.39 -3.09
N ARG A 247 17.57 -0.69 -2.38
CA ARG A 247 16.33 -0.88 -1.62
C ARG A 247 16.15 0.22 -0.57
N ALA A 248 17.18 0.52 0.23
CA ALA A 248 17.10 1.59 1.23
C ALA A 248 16.81 2.97 0.60
N LEU A 249 17.37 3.26 -0.57
CA LEU A 249 17.09 4.51 -1.30
C LEU A 249 15.66 4.53 -1.84
N GLU A 250 15.19 3.42 -2.37
CA GLU A 250 13.82 3.25 -2.87
C GLU A 250 12.82 3.41 -1.73
N GLU A 251 13.01 2.67 -0.64
CA GLU A 251 12.15 2.69 0.54
C GLU A 251 12.03 4.09 1.13
N PHE A 252 13.18 4.77 1.29
CA PHE A 252 13.18 6.15 1.77
C PHE A 252 12.39 7.09 0.85
N TRP A 253 12.57 6.97 -0.47
CA TRP A 253 11.93 7.88 -1.43
C TRP A 253 10.42 7.62 -1.51
N ALA A 254 10.01 6.36 -1.57
CA ALA A 254 8.61 5.95 -1.56
C ALA A 254 7.90 6.31 -0.25
N THR A 255 8.52 6.00 0.91
CA THR A 255 7.97 6.35 2.22
C THR A 255 7.77 7.85 2.36
N ARG A 256 8.72 8.65 1.86
CA ARG A 256 8.63 10.11 1.91
C ARG A 256 7.48 10.64 1.07
N GLU A 257 7.28 10.09 -0.10
CA GLU A 257 6.16 10.46 -0.98
C GLU A 257 4.82 10.16 -0.30
N ILE A 258 4.60 8.92 0.12
CA ILE A 258 3.32 8.49 0.69
C ILE A 258 3.07 9.09 2.08
N ALA A 259 4.11 9.46 2.84
CA ALA A 259 3.95 10.24 4.08
C ALA A 259 3.39 11.64 3.81
N GLY A 260 3.79 12.27 2.71
CA GLY A 260 3.19 13.52 2.25
C GLY A 260 1.71 13.37 1.91
N VAL A 261 1.35 12.31 1.22
CA VAL A 261 -0.05 11.96 0.90
C VAL A 261 -0.87 11.72 2.17
N ALA A 262 -0.33 10.96 3.12
CA ALA A 262 -0.98 10.69 4.41
C ALA A 262 -1.24 11.97 5.21
N LEU A 263 -0.30 12.93 5.22
CA LEU A 263 -0.53 14.23 5.88
C LEU A 263 -1.66 15.03 5.23
N VAL A 264 -1.84 14.92 3.91
CA VAL A 264 -2.98 15.56 3.20
C VAL A 264 -4.29 14.90 3.60
N ASP A 265 -4.36 13.58 3.63
CA ASP A 265 -5.54 12.83 4.05
C ASP A 265 -5.93 13.18 5.50
N MET A 266 -4.97 13.11 6.43
CA MET A 266 -5.18 13.50 7.83
C MET A 266 -5.68 14.95 7.95
N GLY A 267 -5.13 15.87 7.15
CA GLY A 267 -5.56 17.26 7.10
C GLY A 267 -6.97 17.43 6.55
N ALA A 268 -7.33 16.68 5.51
CA ALA A 268 -8.67 16.68 4.93
C ALA A 268 -9.73 16.19 5.92
N TRP A 269 -9.47 15.12 6.66
CA TRP A 269 -10.38 14.62 7.69
C TRP A 269 -10.54 15.60 8.85
N ARG A 270 -9.48 16.28 9.29
CA ARG A 270 -9.58 17.35 10.29
C ARG A 270 -10.47 18.50 9.79
N PHE A 271 -10.25 18.93 8.55
CA PHE A 271 -11.07 20.00 7.96
C PHE A 271 -12.55 19.63 7.97
N MET A 272 -12.92 18.39 7.62
CA MET A 272 -14.31 17.94 7.61
C MET A 272 -14.93 17.94 9.03
N TYR A 273 -14.16 17.59 10.06
CA TYR A 273 -14.62 17.70 11.45
C TYR A 273 -14.77 19.14 11.92
N GLU A 274 -13.88 20.05 11.52
CA GLU A 274 -13.93 21.47 11.85
C GLU A 274 -15.04 22.20 11.07
N HIS A 275 -15.36 21.71 9.86
CA HIS A 275 -16.33 22.34 8.94
C HIS A 275 -17.34 21.31 8.40
N PRO A 276 -18.16 20.67 9.26
CA PRO A 276 -19.03 19.57 8.87
C PRO A 276 -20.14 19.96 7.87
N GLU A 277 -20.45 21.25 7.77
CA GLU A 277 -21.46 21.80 6.85
C GLU A 277 -20.82 22.38 5.57
N ALA A 278 -19.52 22.15 5.34
CA ALA A 278 -18.86 22.64 4.13
C ALA A 278 -19.50 22.01 2.87
N THR A 279 -19.56 22.79 1.82
CA THR A 279 -19.98 22.26 0.50
C THR A 279 -18.84 21.47 -0.14
N PRO A 280 -19.12 20.56 -1.09
CA PRO A 280 -18.07 19.84 -1.85
C PRO A 280 -17.05 20.78 -2.52
N ALA A 281 -17.48 21.95 -2.99
CA ALA A 281 -16.60 22.96 -3.57
C ALA A 281 -15.63 23.55 -2.52
N GLN A 282 -16.14 23.92 -1.33
CA GLN A 282 -15.30 24.40 -0.23
C GLN A 282 -14.32 23.33 0.25
N PHE A 283 -14.77 22.08 0.32
CA PHE A 283 -13.89 20.97 0.68
C PHE A 283 -12.80 20.74 -0.38
N ARG A 284 -13.12 20.81 -1.68
CA ARG A 284 -12.12 20.77 -2.75
C ARG A 284 -11.05 21.84 -2.57
N GLU A 285 -11.47 23.09 -2.36
CA GLU A 285 -10.54 24.20 -2.13
C GLU A 285 -9.64 23.95 -0.92
N ALA A 286 -10.20 23.43 0.17
CA ALA A 286 -9.44 23.08 1.37
C ALA A 286 -8.43 21.96 1.09
N VAL A 287 -8.81 20.89 0.40
CA VAL A 287 -7.91 19.77 0.06
C VAL A 287 -6.75 20.25 -0.85
N VAL A 288 -7.04 21.06 -1.85
CA VAL A 288 -6.02 21.65 -2.74
C VAL A 288 -5.06 22.54 -1.95
N ARG A 289 -5.58 23.37 -1.04
CA ARG A 289 -4.77 24.22 -0.16
C ARG A 289 -3.88 23.38 0.76
N ILE A 290 -4.45 22.39 1.45
CA ILE A 290 -3.71 21.49 2.36
C ILE A 290 -2.59 20.77 1.59
N ALA A 291 -2.88 20.24 0.41
CA ALA A 291 -1.89 19.57 -0.43
C ALA A 291 -0.75 20.51 -0.84
N SER A 292 -1.09 21.76 -1.23
CA SER A 292 -0.11 22.79 -1.57
C SER A 292 0.75 23.20 -0.37
N GLU A 293 0.17 23.30 0.82
CA GLU A 293 0.89 23.60 2.08
C GLU A 293 1.88 22.48 2.43
N VAL A 294 1.45 21.22 2.39
CA VAL A 294 2.33 20.05 2.62
C VAL A 294 3.43 20.02 1.58
N TRP A 295 3.10 20.23 0.31
CA TRP A 295 4.09 20.31 -0.76
C TRP A 295 5.12 21.41 -0.51
N ASN A 296 4.67 22.62 -0.25
CA ASN A 296 5.53 23.78 -0.04
C ASN A 296 6.50 23.57 1.13
N LYS A 297 6.02 22.92 2.17
CA LYS A 297 6.82 22.66 3.37
C LYS A 297 7.88 21.57 3.14
N HIS A 298 7.57 20.52 2.38
CA HIS A 298 8.37 19.32 2.37
C HIS A 298 8.98 18.94 1.00
N PHE A 299 8.42 19.40 -0.10
CA PHE A 299 8.82 18.98 -1.46
C PHE A 299 9.33 20.13 -2.34
N ALA A 300 8.83 21.35 -2.12
CA ALA A 300 9.15 22.49 -2.99
C ALA A 300 10.66 22.80 -3.06
N SER A 301 11.39 22.62 -1.95
CA SER A 301 12.85 22.84 -1.92
C SER A 301 13.64 21.85 -2.77
N LEU A 302 13.08 20.69 -3.05
CA LEU A 302 13.72 19.63 -3.86
C LEU A 302 13.44 19.80 -5.36
N THR A 303 12.25 20.29 -5.69
CA THR A 303 11.79 20.39 -7.09
C THR A 303 11.84 21.81 -7.64
N GLY A 304 12.06 22.82 -6.78
CA GLY A 304 11.98 24.23 -7.16
C GLY A 304 10.55 24.68 -7.55
N ARG A 305 9.53 23.85 -7.35
CA ARG A 305 8.13 24.14 -7.67
C ARG A 305 7.28 24.29 -6.41
N ARG A 306 6.47 25.34 -6.35
CA ARG A 306 5.55 25.63 -5.26
C ARG A 306 4.10 25.45 -5.67
N ASP A 307 3.23 25.38 -4.69
CA ASP A 307 1.77 25.34 -4.85
C ASP A 307 1.27 24.18 -5.73
N VAL A 308 1.94 23.01 -5.59
CA VAL A 308 1.65 21.79 -6.34
C VAL A 308 0.69 20.91 -5.53
N PRO A 309 -0.55 20.66 -6.01
CA PRO A 309 -1.53 19.85 -5.28
C PRO A 309 -1.40 18.33 -5.56
N LEU A 310 -0.28 17.89 -6.08
CA LEU A 310 -0.08 16.53 -6.60
C LEU A 310 -0.32 15.43 -5.55
N LEU A 311 -0.07 15.74 -4.27
CA LEU A 311 -0.29 14.80 -3.16
C LEU A 311 -1.78 14.48 -2.91
N ALA A 312 -2.72 15.24 -3.48
CA ALA A 312 -4.15 15.04 -3.31
C ALA A 312 -4.81 14.13 -4.37
N ILE A 313 -4.05 13.51 -5.27
CA ILE A 313 -4.64 12.76 -6.38
C ILE A 313 -5.04 11.32 -6.04
N TYR A 314 -4.63 10.80 -4.89
CA TYR A 314 -4.82 9.40 -4.49
C TYR A 314 -6.30 9.06 -4.28
N SER A 315 -6.79 7.99 -4.94
CA SER A 315 -8.18 7.53 -4.82
C SER A 315 -8.47 7.02 -3.41
N HIS A 316 -7.50 6.39 -2.76
CA HIS A 316 -7.67 5.83 -1.41
C HIS A 316 -7.99 6.84 -0.32
N MET A 317 -7.76 8.13 -0.55
CA MET A 317 -8.29 9.16 0.34
C MET A 317 -9.82 9.16 0.36
N VAL A 318 -10.46 8.75 -0.74
CA VAL A 318 -11.93 8.75 -0.89
C VAL A 318 -12.51 7.39 -0.51
N ASP A 319 -11.98 6.30 -1.09
CA ASP A 319 -12.58 4.96 -0.98
C ASP A 319 -12.11 4.17 0.25
N ALA A 320 -11.07 4.62 0.93
CA ALA A 320 -10.49 3.95 2.10
C ALA A 320 -10.21 4.96 3.23
N ALA A 321 -11.25 5.31 3.97
CA ALA A 321 -11.27 6.35 4.99
C ALA A 321 -10.07 6.29 5.96
N LEU A 322 -9.18 7.32 5.94
CA LEU A 322 -7.96 7.42 6.75
C LEU A 322 -7.07 6.17 6.69
N TYR A 323 -7.04 5.49 5.55
CA TYR A 323 -6.16 4.34 5.34
C TYR A 323 -4.75 4.74 4.90
N THR A 324 -4.61 5.88 4.20
CA THR A 324 -3.32 6.28 3.62
C THR A 324 -2.17 6.39 4.63
N PRO A 325 -2.38 6.69 5.95
CA PRO A 325 -1.32 6.63 6.96
C PRO A 325 -0.72 5.22 7.18
N ASP A 326 -1.43 4.16 6.84
CA ASP A 326 -0.95 2.79 7.02
C ASP A 326 0.19 2.44 6.05
N TYR A 327 0.21 3.04 4.85
CA TYR A 327 1.28 2.80 3.88
C TYR A 327 2.66 3.27 4.35
N PRO A 328 2.89 4.55 4.77
CA PRO A 328 4.22 4.95 5.21
C PRO A 328 4.62 4.28 6.53
N LEU A 329 3.68 3.95 7.42
CA LEU A 329 3.94 3.11 8.59
C LEU A 329 4.35 1.71 8.15
N GLY A 330 3.62 1.11 7.22
CA GLY A 330 3.94 -0.20 6.64
C GLY A 330 5.33 -0.25 6.00
N HIS A 331 5.74 0.78 5.28
CA HIS A 331 7.09 0.90 4.74
C HIS A 331 8.16 0.90 5.83
N LEU A 332 7.95 1.65 6.92
CA LEU A 332 8.88 1.67 8.06
C LEU A 332 9.00 0.31 8.74
N ILE A 333 7.87 -0.36 8.96
CA ILE A 333 7.81 -1.68 9.57
C ILE A 333 8.44 -2.72 8.62
N ALA A 334 8.11 -2.68 7.32
CA ALA A 334 8.69 -3.57 6.32
C ALA A 334 10.21 -3.46 6.26
N PHE A 335 10.74 -2.25 6.36
CA PHE A 335 12.20 -2.04 6.41
C PHE A 335 12.83 -2.71 7.63
N GLN A 336 12.18 -2.66 8.79
CA GLN A 336 12.65 -3.34 10.02
C GLN A 336 12.53 -4.87 9.89
N ILE A 337 11.44 -5.38 9.34
CA ILE A 337 11.25 -6.81 9.06
C ILE A 337 12.34 -7.32 8.10
N GLU A 338 12.64 -6.57 7.04
CA GLU A 338 13.69 -6.93 6.08
C GLU A 338 15.09 -6.95 6.75
N ASP A 339 15.39 -5.98 7.63
CA ASP A 339 16.64 -6.00 8.41
C ASP A 339 16.69 -7.22 9.34
N HIS A 340 15.57 -7.57 9.97
CA HIS A 340 15.44 -8.79 10.78
C HIS A 340 15.73 -10.05 9.95
N PHE A 341 15.15 -10.16 8.75
CA PHE A 341 15.37 -11.28 7.85
C PHE A 341 16.81 -11.41 7.30
N THR A 342 17.63 -10.37 7.37
CA THR A 342 19.06 -10.52 7.06
C THR A 342 19.79 -11.41 8.06
N ARG A 343 19.28 -11.47 9.30
CA ARG A 343 19.90 -12.18 10.44
C ARG A 343 19.18 -13.46 10.83
N HIS A 344 17.91 -13.60 10.44
CA HIS A 344 17.03 -14.72 10.81
C HIS A 344 16.49 -15.41 9.56
N ARG A 345 16.81 -16.69 9.43
CA ARG A 345 16.45 -17.52 8.28
C ARG A 345 15.95 -18.88 8.75
N PRO A 346 15.10 -19.58 8.02
CA PRO A 346 14.48 -19.17 6.74
C PRO A 346 13.37 -18.12 6.93
N ILE A 347 13.14 -17.29 5.89
CA ILE A 347 12.14 -16.21 5.92
C ILE A 347 10.74 -16.76 6.20
N GLY A 348 10.37 -17.90 5.61
CA GLY A 348 9.05 -18.50 5.78
C GLY A 348 8.71 -18.83 7.24
N ALA A 349 9.68 -19.34 8.02
CA ALA A 349 9.47 -19.63 9.44
C ALA A 349 9.30 -18.34 10.27
N GLU A 350 10.08 -17.31 10.00
CA GLU A 350 9.96 -16.03 10.69
C GLU A 350 8.67 -15.29 10.31
N PHE A 351 8.26 -15.37 9.05
CA PHE A 351 6.99 -14.81 8.57
C PHE A 351 5.81 -15.50 9.26
N GLU A 352 5.77 -16.84 9.30
CA GLU A 352 4.75 -17.60 10.02
C GLU A 352 4.70 -17.21 11.50
N ARG A 353 5.86 -17.11 12.16
CA ARG A 353 5.97 -16.69 13.55
C ARG A 353 5.33 -15.31 13.77
N MET A 354 5.64 -14.34 12.93
CA MET A 354 5.06 -12.98 13.02
C MET A 354 3.55 -12.99 12.77
N ALA A 355 3.09 -13.72 11.75
CA ALA A 355 1.67 -13.79 11.39
C ALA A 355 0.81 -14.58 12.40
N THR A 356 1.44 -15.32 13.33
CA THR A 356 0.74 -16.14 14.34
C THR A 356 0.87 -15.59 15.76
N TYR A 357 1.50 -14.44 15.97
CA TYR A 357 1.50 -13.79 17.27
C TYR A 357 0.14 -13.23 17.68
N GLY A 358 -0.67 -12.87 16.69
CA GLY A 358 -1.97 -12.28 16.92
C GLY A 358 -1.94 -10.74 16.96
N SER A 359 -3.11 -10.18 17.22
CA SER A 359 -3.31 -8.73 17.34
C SER A 359 -2.75 -8.23 18.67
N LEU A 360 -1.43 -8.13 18.76
CA LEU A 360 -0.71 -7.55 19.90
C LEU A 360 -0.66 -6.02 19.77
N PRO A 361 -0.48 -5.27 20.88
CA PRO A 361 -0.16 -3.85 20.80
C PRO A 361 1.10 -3.61 19.95
N PRO A 362 1.14 -2.53 19.17
CA PRO A 362 2.22 -2.28 18.18
C PRO A 362 3.63 -2.14 18.76
N ASP A 363 3.76 -1.89 20.06
CA ASP A 363 5.01 -1.73 20.79
C ASP A 363 5.60 -3.06 21.32
N GLN A 364 4.89 -4.19 21.17
CA GLN A 364 5.26 -5.54 21.59
C GLN A 364 5.73 -6.41 20.43
#